data_cfefbb638fce930029cc24ac9d49fa16
#
_entry.id   cfefbb638fce930029cc24ac9d49fa16
#
_cell.length_a   1.000
_cell.length_b   1.000
_cell.length_c   1.000
_cell.angle_alpha   90.00
_cell.angle_beta   90.00
_cell.angle_gamma   90.00
#
_symmetry.space_group_name_H-M   'P 1'
#
loop_
_entity.id
_entity.type
_entity.pdbx_description
1 polymer ?
#
loop_
_entity_poly.entity_id
_entity_poly.type
_entity_poly.pdbx_seq_one_letter_code
_entity_poly.pdbx_strand_id
1 'polypeptide(L)'
;MPELLKDKPYLSALVHQRTTVLTIGIDTDIHKIPSVLKSDVLAFNKAIIDATRDVCIAYKPNFAFYESMGTKGWDILEKTIAYIGDQHFIIADAKRGDIGNTSAMYAKAILDQLGCDAITVNPYMGRDCVKPFYQEGKWVIILALTSNEGSYDFQKRELANGQKLYEEVMQTASSWGDDTNTMFVLGATHPSEVQACREKYPDHFFLIPGVGAQGGDLDAICAAGLNQDGGLLINASRSILYASSGTDFAEKARAEAININEFINPQLGRRLSIPYIP
;
A
#
# COMPACT_ATOMS: atom_id res chain seq x y z
N MET A 1 -11.36 -22.73 -11.23
CA MET A 1 -10.07 -22.39 -11.86
C MET A 1 -9.04 -22.34 -10.73
N PRO A 2 -7.75 -22.67 -10.94
CA PRO A 2 -6.76 -22.45 -9.90
C PRO A 2 -6.79 -20.98 -9.51
N GLU A 3 -6.69 -20.70 -8.22
CA GLU A 3 -6.63 -19.34 -7.67
C GLU A 3 -5.43 -18.62 -8.27
N LEU A 4 -5.62 -17.40 -8.78
CA LEU A 4 -4.55 -16.62 -9.38
C LEU A 4 -3.61 -16.16 -8.25
N LEU A 5 -2.42 -16.73 -8.20
CA LEU A 5 -1.40 -16.32 -7.24
C LEU A 5 -0.87 -14.94 -7.62
N LYS A 6 -1.02 -13.96 -6.74
CA LYS A 6 -0.51 -12.60 -6.95
C LYS A 6 0.87 -12.46 -6.30
N ASP A 7 1.78 -13.28 -6.77
CA ASP A 7 3.20 -13.32 -6.40
C ASP A 7 4.01 -12.16 -7.00
N LYS A 8 5.34 -12.16 -6.82
CA LYS A 8 6.23 -11.12 -7.34
C LYS A 8 6.20 -11.01 -8.87
N PRO A 9 6.27 -12.11 -9.67
CA PRO A 9 6.06 -12.06 -11.10
C PRO A 9 4.75 -11.41 -11.54
N TYR A 10 3.64 -11.74 -10.87
CA TYR A 10 2.36 -11.11 -11.16
C TYR A 10 2.39 -9.60 -10.90
N LEU A 11 2.91 -9.18 -9.74
CA LEU A 11 2.96 -7.75 -9.38
C LEU A 11 3.86 -6.97 -10.34
N SER A 12 5.03 -7.52 -10.70
CA SER A 12 5.93 -6.95 -11.69
C SER A 12 5.26 -6.85 -13.07
N ALA A 13 4.60 -7.90 -13.54
CA ALA A 13 3.85 -7.89 -14.79
C ALA A 13 2.74 -6.82 -14.80
N LEU A 14 2.04 -6.64 -13.68
CA LEU A 14 0.99 -5.63 -13.53
C LEU A 14 1.57 -4.20 -13.62
N VAL A 15 2.74 -3.96 -13.00
CA VAL A 15 3.48 -2.70 -13.11
C VAL A 15 3.86 -2.41 -14.57
N HIS A 16 4.40 -3.40 -15.28
CA HIS A 16 4.77 -3.27 -16.68
C HIS A 16 3.56 -3.01 -17.57
N GLN A 17 2.47 -3.77 -17.38
CA GLN A 17 1.25 -3.66 -18.19
C GLN A 17 0.57 -2.30 -18.05
N ARG A 18 0.52 -1.74 -16.83
CA ARG A 18 -0.15 -0.48 -16.53
C ARG A 18 0.79 0.72 -16.51
N THR A 19 2.08 0.49 -16.61
CA THR A 19 3.14 1.51 -16.55
C THR A 19 2.98 2.44 -15.33
N THR A 20 2.63 1.87 -14.18
CA THR A 20 2.46 2.63 -12.93
C THR A 20 2.78 1.77 -11.71
N VAL A 21 3.12 2.42 -10.61
CA VAL A 21 3.24 1.86 -9.26
C VAL A 21 2.24 2.51 -8.29
N LEU A 22 1.23 3.21 -8.84
CA LEU A 22 0.22 3.88 -8.03
C LEU A 22 -0.67 2.88 -7.31
N THR A 23 -0.81 3.09 -6.02
CA THR A 23 -1.75 2.44 -5.12
C THR A 23 -2.75 3.47 -4.62
N ILE A 24 -4.05 3.20 -4.77
CA ILE A 24 -5.09 4.10 -4.28
C ILE A 24 -5.58 3.64 -2.92
N GLY A 25 -5.38 4.50 -1.91
CA GLY A 25 -5.91 4.25 -0.57
C GLY A 25 -7.41 4.54 -0.53
N ILE A 26 -8.19 3.57 -0.03
CA ILE A 26 -9.64 3.70 0.20
C ILE A 26 -9.87 3.98 1.69
N ASP A 27 -9.43 5.18 2.11
CA ASP A 27 -9.52 5.68 3.48
C ASP A 27 -10.78 6.55 3.61
N THR A 28 -11.96 5.97 3.36
CA THR A 28 -13.20 6.72 3.17
C THR A 28 -13.79 7.20 4.48
N ASP A 29 -13.72 8.51 4.70
CA ASP A 29 -14.36 9.22 5.80
C ASP A 29 -15.81 9.58 5.42
N ILE A 30 -16.78 9.03 6.14
CA ILE A 30 -18.22 9.24 5.89
C ILE A 30 -18.62 10.73 5.90
N HIS A 31 -17.86 11.57 6.63
CA HIS A 31 -18.14 13.01 6.73
C HIS A 31 -17.59 13.82 5.54
N LYS A 32 -16.79 13.20 4.67
CA LYS A 32 -16.17 13.82 3.48
C LYS A 32 -16.76 13.34 2.17
N ILE A 33 -17.69 12.40 2.21
CA ILE A 33 -18.39 11.92 1.01
C ILE A 33 -19.25 13.06 0.44
N PRO A 34 -19.25 13.27 -0.89
CA PRO A 34 -20.11 14.24 -1.55
C PRO A 34 -21.58 14.06 -1.15
N SER A 35 -22.26 15.18 -0.82
CA SER A 35 -23.64 15.16 -0.29
C SER A 35 -24.65 14.47 -1.20
N VAL A 36 -24.38 14.45 -2.53
CA VAL A 36 -25.21 13.74 -3.53
C VAL A 36 -25.33 12.24 -3.24
N LEU A 37 -24.32 11.63 -2.59
CA LEU A 37 -24.32 10.21 -2.22
C LEU A 37 -24.99 9.92 -0.86
N LYS A 38 -25.50 10.94 -0.15
CA LYS A 38 -26.22 10.77 1.13
C LYS A 38 -25.47 9.87 2.12
N SER A 39 -24.16 10.03 2.23
CA SER A 39 -23.26 9.23 3.07
C SER A 39 -23.21 7.73 2.74
N ASP A 40 -23.48 7.33 1.51
CA ASP A 40 -23.31 5.96 1.04
C ASP A 40 -21.83 5.71 0.70
N VAL A 41 -21.09 5.15 1.70
CA VAL A 41 -19.68 4.83 1.61
C VAL A 41 -19.41 3.81 0.49
N LEU A 42 -20.26 2.80 0.34
CA LEU A 42 -20.07 1.77 -0.68
C LEU A 42 -20.25 2.33 -2.10
N ALA A 43 -21.27 3.16 -2.31
CA ALA A 43 -21.46 3.82 -3.60
C ALA A 43 -20.29 4.76 -3.93
N PHE A 44 -19.76 5.49 -2.95
CA PHE A 44 -18.56 6.31 -3.11
C PHE A 44 -17.36 5.47 -3.51
N ASN A 45 -17.04 4.40 -2.75
CA ASN A 45 -15.91 3.53 -3.04
C ASN A 45 -16.00 2.93 -4.45
N LYS A 46 -17.17 2.46 -4.86
CA LYS A 46 -17.40 1.91 -6.20
C LYS A 46 -17.13 2.93 -7.29
N ALA A 47 -17.65 4.15 -7.14
CA ALA A 47 -17.43 5.22 -8.12
C ALA A 47 -15.94 5.60 -8.25
N ILE A 48 -15.20 5.65 -7.13
CA ILE A 48 -13.75 5.88 -7.14
C ILE A 48 -13.02 4.73 -7.85
N ILE A 49 -13.35 3.48 -7.52
CA ILE A 49 -12.73 2.29 -8.12
C ILE A 49 -12.98 2.29 -9.64
N ASP A 50 -14.22 2.52 -10.08
CA ASP A 50 -14.56 2.55 -11.51
C ASP A 50 -13.81 3.65 -12.27
N ALA A 51 -13.67 4.82 -11.67
CA ALA A 51 -12.98 5.95 -12.28
C ALA A 51 -11.45 5.76 -12.37
N THR A 52 -10.87 4.88 -11.57
CA THR A 52 -9.40 4.80 -11.42
C THR A 52 -8.81 3.42 -11.72
N ARG A 53 -9.64 2.44 -12.06
CA ARG A 53 -9.22 1.03 -12.17
C ARG A 53 -8.14 0.78 -13.25
N ASP A 54 -8.07 1.60 -14.29
CA ASP A 54 -7.07 1.49 -15.36
C ASP A 54 -5.80 2.32 -15.11
N VAL A 55 -5.78 3.16 -14.09
CA VAL A 55 -4.68 4.08 -13.77
C VAL A 55 -3.94 3.77 -12.47
N CYS A 56 -4.21 2.62 -11.84
CA CYS A 56 -3.50 2.15 -10.65
C CYS A 56 -3.29 0.64 -10.70
N ILE A 57 -2.33 0.10 -9.91
CA ILE A 57 -2.09 -1.35 -9.81
C ILE A 57 -2.72 -1.95 -8.57
N ALA A 58 -2.96 -1.16 -7.55
CA ALA A 58 -3.43 -1.65 -6.26
C ALA A 58 -4.45 -0.73 -5.62
N TYR A 59 -5.30 -1.33 -4.78
CA TYR A 59 -6.15 -0.62 -3.85
C TYR A 59 -5.80 -1.01 -2.41
N LYS A 60 -5.80 -0.02 -1.53
CA LYS A 60 -5.44 -0.20 -0.12
C LYS A 60 -6.55 0.34 0.80
N PRO A 61 -7.59 -0.45 1.10
CA PRO A 61 -8.55 -0.07 2.14
C PRO A 61 -7.86 0.02 3.50
N ASN A 62 -8.06 1.15 4.18
CA ASN A 62 -7.58 1.36 5.55
C ASN A 62 -8.67 0.91 6.53
N PHE A 63 -8.40 -0.18 7.23
CA PHE A 63 -9.36 -0.85 8.09
C PHE A 63 -9.92 0.03 9.20
N ALA A 64 -9.15 0.97 9.74
CA ALA A 64 -9.60 1.85 10.81
C ALA A 64 -10.85 2.67 10.43
N PHE A 65 -10.98 3.09 9.16
CA PHE A 65 -12.15 3.83 8.69
C PHE A 65 -13.42 2.97 8.69
N TYR A 66 -13.28 1.69 8.35
CA TYR A 66 -14.40 0.74 8.32
C TYR A 66 -14.72 0.22 9.72
N GLU A 67 -13.72 -0.14 10.51
CA GLU A 67 -13.89 -0.59 11.90
C GLU A 67 -14.60 0.46 12.75
N SER A 68 -14.33 1.75 12.52
CA SER A 68 -15.00 2.86 13.21
C SER A 68 -16.51 2.93 12.96
N MET A 69 -17.02 2.28 11.92
CA MET A 69 -18.45 2.19 11.58
C MET A 69 -19.12 0.93 12.15
N GLY A 70 -18.40 0.12 12.96
CA GLY A 70 -18.90 -1.13 13.53
C GLY A 70 -19.23 -2.19 12.48
N THR A 71 -20.27 -3.00 12.73
CA THR A 71 -20.65 -4.12 11.82
C THR A 71 -21.01 -3.64 10.41
N LYS A 72 -21.60 -2.48 10.26
CA LYS A 72 -21.89 -1.88 8.96
C LYS A 72 -20.62 -1.60 8.17
N GLY A 73 -19.57 -1.15 8.85
CA GLY A 73 -18.28 -0.89 8.20
C GLY A 73 -17.62 -2.17 7.69
N TRP A 74 -17.71 -3.27 8.43
CA TRP A 74 -17.21 -4.57 7.98
C TRP A 74 -17.95 -5.06 6.72
N ASP A 75 -19.29 -4.96 6.67
CA ASP A 75 -20.08 -5.29 5.48
C ASP A 75 -19.69 -4.44 4.27
N ILE A 76 -19.44 -3.14 4.48
CA ILE A 76 -18.98 -2.23 3.42
C ILE A 76 -17.56 -2.61 2.96
N LEU A 77 -16.66 -2.93 3.88
CA LEU A 77 -15.28 -3.35 3.57
C LEU A 77 -15.27 -4.59 2.71
N GLU A 78 -16.00 -5.64 3.11
CA GLU A 78 -16.13 -6.89 2.37
C GLU A 78 -16.65 -6.64 0.94
N LYS A 79 -17.74 -5.87 0.81
CA LYS A 79 -18.31 -5.50 -0.48
C LYS A 79 -17.37 -4.63 -1.34
N THR A 80 -16.57 -3.78 -0.72
CA THR A 80 -15.57 -2.96 -1.41
C THR A 80 -14.45 -3.83 -1.96
N ILE A 81 -13.91 -4.76 -1.16
CA ILE A 81 -12.87 -5.70 -1.57
C ILE A 81 -13.38 -6.58 -2.72
N ALA A 82 -14.56 -7.16 -2.58
CA ALA A 82 -15.19 -7.94 -3.64
C ALA A 82 -15.39 -7.15 -4.94
N TYR A 83 -15.71 -5.85 -4.85
CA TYR A 83 -15.89 -4.97 -5.99
C TYR A 83 -14.59 -4.62 -6.71
N ILE A 84 -13.46 -4.51 -6.00
CA ILE A 84 -12.14 -4.32 -6.60
C ILE A 84 -11.83 -5.49 -7.55
N GLY A 85 -12.07 -6.73 -7.10
CA GLY A 85 -11.91 -7.95 -7.90
C GLY A 85 -10.45 -8.34 -8.14
N ASP A 86 -10.23 -9.33 -9.01
CA ASP A 86 -8.96 -10.05 -9.14
C ASP A 86 -7.89 -9.30 -9.97
N GLN A 87 -8.28 -8.26 -10.70
CA GLN A 87 -7.36 -7.55 -11.61
C GLN A 87 -6.45 -6.53 -10.93
N HIS A 88 -6.59 -6.35 -9.62
CA HIS A 88 -5.80 -5.41 -8.83
C HIS A 88 -5.21 -6.11 -7.62
N PHE A 89 -4.07 -5.61 -7.18
CA PHE A 89 -3.48 -6.03 -5.92
C PHE A 89 -4.21 -5.36 -4.76
N ILE A 90 -4.65 -6.13 -3.76
CA ILE A 90 -5.46 -5.64 -2.64
C ILE A 90 -4.65 -5.69 -1.35
N ILE A 91 -4.42 -4.51 -0.75
CA ILE A 91 -3.63 -4.36 0.46
C ILE A 91 -4.55 -4.05 1.65
N ALA A 92 -4.63 -4.95 2.61
CA ALA A 92 -5.27 -4.67 3.89
C ALA A 92 -4.36 -3.77 4.74
N ASP A 93 -4.68 -2.48 4.81
CA ASP A 93 -3.96 -1.56 5.72
C ASP A 93 -4.56 -1.67 7.13
N ALA A 94 -4.23 -2.78 7.81
CA ALA A 94 -4.82 -3.21 9.09
C ALA A 94 -3.85 -3.11 10.27
N LYS A 95 -2.54 -3.07 10.01
CA LYS A 95 -1.46 -2.96 11.01
C LYS A 95 -1.63 -3.95 12.17
N ARG A 96 -1.94 -5.21 11.83
CA ARG A 96 -2.16 -6.28 12.83
C ARG A 96 -0.84 -6.73 13.46
N GLY A 97 -0.95 -7.34 14.62
CA GLY A 97 0.14 -7.95 15.35
C GLY A 97 -0.38 -8.44 16.69
N ASP A 98 -0.19 -9.74 16.97
CA ASP A 98 -0.57 -10.39 18.22
C ASP A 98 0.24 -11.69 18.39
N ILE A 99 0.15 -12.36 19.53
CA ILE A 99 0.83 -13.63 19.72
C ILE A 99 0.20 -14.76 18.90
N GLY A 100 1.04 -15.64 18.40
CA GLY A 100 0.82 -16.87 17.65
C GLY A 100 -0.60 -17.17 17.17
N ASN A 101 -1.43 -17.79 18.02
CA ASN A 101 -2.78 -18.20 17.66
C ASN A 101 -3.71 -17.03 17.28
N THR A 102 -3.61 -15.90 17.97
CA THR A 102 -4.44 -14.71 17.67
C THR A 102 -4.03 -14.10 16.33
N SER A 103 -2.73 -14.02 16.03
CA SER A 103 -2.26 -13.60 14.70
C SER A 103 -2.78 -14.52 13.59
N ALA A 104 -2.87 -15.84 13.83
CA ALA A 104 -3.45 -16.77 12.87
C ALA A 104 -4.94 -16.50 12.61
N MET A 105 -5.70 -16.07 13.62
CA MET A 105 -7.11 -15.66 13.43
C MET A 105 -7.22 -14.37 12.60
N TYR A 106 -6.34 -13.39 12.81
CA TYR A 106 -6.27 -12.19 11.97
C TYR A 106 -5.89 -12.52 10.52
N ALA A 107 -4.90 -13.39 10.31
CA ALA A 107 -4.49 -13.83 8.98
C ALA A 107 -5.66 -14.51 8.27
N LYS A 108 -6.34 -15.45 8.92
CA LYS A 108 -7.53 -16.13 8.37
C LYS A 108 -8.64 -15.14 8.01
N ALA A 109 -8.95 -14.18 8.89
CA ALA A 109 -10.01 -13.21 8.63
C ALA A 109 -9.71 -12.32 7.42
N ILE A 110 -8.46 -11.88 7.26
CA ILE A 110 -8.09 -10.86 6.28
C ILE A 110 -7.61 -11.48 4.97
N LEU A 111 -6.73 -12.48 5.04
CA LEU A 111 -6.15 -13.08 3.84
C LEU A 111 -7.06 -14.15 3.23
N ASP A 112 -7.73 -14.99 4.07
CA ASP A 112 -8.57 -16.07 3.56
C ASP A 112 -10.02 -15.63 3.36
N GLN A 113 -10.66 -15.00 4.38
CA GLN A 113 -12.09 -14.68 4.33
C GLN A 113 -12.38 -13.44 3.48
N LEU A 114 -11.62 -12.35 3.67
CA LEU A 114 -11.76 -11.14 2.86
C LEU A 114 -11.02 -11.23 1.51
N GLY A 115 -10.10 -12.19 1.34
CA GLY A 115 -9.38 -12.42 0.10
C GLY A 115 -8.35 -11.32 -0.24
N CYS A 116 -7.83 -10.59 0.75
CA CYS A 116 -6.77 -9.63 0.50
C CYS A 116 -5.47 -10.33 0.08
N ASP A 117 -4.68 -9.66 -0.78
CA ASP A 117 -3.41 -10.20 -1.28
C ASP A 117 -2.24 -9.89 -0.34
N ALA A 118 -2.36 -8.80 0.41
CA ALA A 118 -1.33 -8.34 1.34
C ALA A 118 -1.94 -7.76 2.61
N ILE A 119 -1.17 -7.78 3.70
CA ILE A 119 -1.54 -7.16 4.98
C ILE A 119 -0.38 -6.38 5.58
N THR A 120 -0.66 -5.17 6.11
CA THR A 120 0.32 -4.45 6.92
C THR A 120 0.37 -5.02 8.34
N VAL A 121 1.59 -5.27 8.84
CA VAL A 121 1.84 -5.94 10.12
C VAL A 121 2.81 -5.12 10.96
N ASN A 122 2.54 -5.06 12.28
CA ASN A 122 3.46 -4.46 13.24
C ASN A 122 4.46 -5.53 13.72
N PRO A 123 5.78 -5.35 13.49
CA PRO A 123 6.79 -6.34 13.83
C PRO A 123 7.24 -6.31 15.30
N TYR A 124 6.79 -5.34 16.10
CA TYR A 124 7.33 -5.07 17.44
C TYR A 124 7.32 -6.28 18.38
N MET A 125 6.34 -7.18 18.22
CA MET A 125 6.23 -8.40 19.05
C MET A 125 7.10 -9.57 18.55
N GLY A 126 7.81 -9.42 17.43
CA GLY A 126 8.76 -10.40 16.93
C GLY A 126 8.20 -11.42 15.93
N ARG A 127 9.08 -12.37 15.55
CA ARG A 127 8.86 -13.32 14.44
C ARG A 127 7.62 -14.19 14.58
N ASP A 128 7.40 -14.76 15.77
CA ASP A 128 6.29 -15.67 16.01
C ASP A 128 4.93 -15.01 15.85
N CYS A 129 4.85 -13.70 16.07
CA CYS A 129 3.66 -12.87 15.89
C CYS A 129 3.40 -12.52 14.41
N VAL A 130 4.44 -12.47 13.60
CA VAL A 130 4.36 -12.15 12.17
C VAL A 130 4.22 -13.40 11.30
N LYS A 131 4.85 -14.53 11.73
CA LYS A 131 4.87 -15.78 10.96
C LYS A 131 3.50 -16.28 10.47
N PRO A 132 2.39 -16.17 11.24
CA PRO A 132 1.08 -16.64 10.78
C PRO A 132 0.53 -15.92 9.54
N PHE A 133 1.04 -14.73 9.20
CA PHE A 133 0.63 -13.99 8.01
C PHE A 133 1.35 -14.43 6.73
N TYR A 134 2.46 -15.18 6.84
CA TYR A 134 3.13 -15.76 5.68
C TYR A 134 2.35 -16.98 5.18
N GLN A 135 1.62 -16.78 4.09
CA GLN A 135 0.84 -17.80 3.40
C GLN A 135 1.23 -17.81 1.92
N GLU A 136 0.99 -18.93 1.23
CA GLU A 136 1.26 -19.05 -0.20
C GLU A 136 0.48 -18.01 -1.01
N GLY A 137 1.17 -17.29 -1.89
CA GLY A 137 0.57 -16.25 -2.73
C GLY A 137 0.12 -14.98 -1.98
N LYS A 138 0.48 -14.82 -0.71
CA LYS A 138 0.16 -13.65 0.11
C LYS A 138 1.41 -12.89 0.53
N TRP A 139 1.24 -11.59 0.80
CA TRP A 139 2.33 -10.71 1.15
C TRP A 139 2.19 -10.12 2.55
N VAL A 140 3.31 -10.08 3.25
CA VAL A 140 3.43 -9.42 4.55
C VAL A 140 4.14 -8.09 4.39
N ILE A 141 3.47 -7.00 4.74
CA ILE A 141 4.02 -5.64 4.65
C ILE A 141 4.40 -5.19 6.05
N ILE A 142 5.69 -5.23 6.35
CA ILE A 142 6.24 -4.92 7.67
C ILE A 142 6.35 -3.40 7.86
N LEU A 143 5.83 -2.88 8.99
CA LEU A 143 6.07 -1.49 9.39
C LEU A 143 7.55 -1.31 9.75
N ALA A 144 8.26 -0.48 9.00
CA ALA A 144 9.65 -0.14 9.27
C ALA A 144 9.81 1.35 9.62
N LEU A 145 9.69 2.23 8.64
CA LEU A 145 9.80 3.67 8.85
C LEU A 145 8.51 4.38 8.40
N THR A 146 7.88 5.11 9.28
CA THR A 146 6.65 5.87 9.00
C THR A 146 6.95 7.37 8.86
N SER A 147 6.04 8.11 8.19
CA SER A 147 6.23 9.54 7.88
C SER A 147 5.81 10.51 8.98
N ASN A 148 5.17 10.02 10.06
CA ASN A 148 4.69 10.84 11.16
C ASN A 148 5.82 11.24 12.12
N GLU A 149 5.63 12.34 12.84
CA GLU A 149 6.61 12.85 13.81
C GLU A 149 6.99 11.82 14.89
N GLY A 150 6.04 11.03 15.37
CA GLY A 150 6.31 9.97 16.36
C GLY A 150 7.28 8.87 15.90
N SER A 151 7.72 8.86 14.63
CA SER A 151 8.81 7.98 14.18
C SER A 151 10.12 8.21 14.92
N TYR A 152 10.34 9.42 15.45
CA TYR A 152 11.51 9.77 16.25
C TYR A 152 11.49 9.15 17.65
N ASP A 153 10.33 8.76 18.18
CA ASP A 153 10.23 8.17 19.52
C ASP A 153 10.91 6.79 19.59
N PHE A 154 10.85 6.02 18.50
CA PHE A 154 11.40 4.67 18.41
C PHE A 154 12.17 4.40 17.13
N GLN A 155 11.53 4.55 15.96
CA GLN A 155 12.03 4.04 14.68
C GLN A 155 13.39 4.65 14.30
N LYS A 156 13.60 5.95 14.57
CA LYS A 156 14.83 6.69 14.26
C LYS A 156 15.83 6.72 15.39
N ARG A 157 15.59 6.01 16.50
CA ARG A 157 16.59 5.89 17.58
C ARG A 157 17.78 5.08 17.10
N GLU A 158 18.97 5.56 17.45
CA GLU A 158 20.23 4.89 17.19
C GLU A 158 20.48 3.80 18.24
N LEU A 159 20.85 2.64 17.80
CA LEU A 159 21.24 1.49 18.61
C LEU A 159 22.75 1.55 18.91
N ALA A 160 23.22 0.72 19.83
CA ALA A 160 24.62 0.68 20.25
C ALA A 160 25.61 0.36 19.09
N ASN A 161 25.13 -0.27 18.02
CA ASN A 161 25.90 -0.59 16.82
C ASN A 161 25.87 0.54 15.75
N GLY A 162 25.25 1.69 16.04
CA GLY A 162 25.12 2.81 15.12
C GLY A 162 23.97 2.71 14.09
N GLN A 163 23.24 1.59 14.07
CA GLN A 163 22.05 1.46 13.22
C GLN A 163 20.84 2.13 13.86
N LYS A 164 19.90 2.62 13.05
CA LYS A 164 18.60 3.04 13.55
C LYS A 164 17.69 1.83 13.78
N LEU A 165 16.73 1.94 14.71
CA LEU A 165 15.85 0.83 15.05
C LEU A 165 15.07 0.31 13.83
N TYR A 166 14.60 1.19 12.91
CA TYR A 166 13.89 0.73 11.71
C TYR A 166 14.79 -0.11 10.79
N GLU A 167 16.10 0.17 10.73
CA GLU A 167 17.06 -0.61 9.92
C GLU A 167 17.27 -2.01 10.53
N GLU A 168 17.35 -2.10 11.86
CA GLU A 168 17.38 -3.37 12.57
C GLU A 168 16.11 -4.19 12.36
N VAL A 169 14.93 -3.53 12.40
CA VAL A 169 13.65 -4.16 12.08
C VAL A 169 13.66 -4.73 10.66
N MET A 170 14.10 -3.97 9.67
CA MET A 170 14.16 -4.45 8.28
C MET A 170 15.15 -5.62 8.13
N GLN A 171 16.33 -5.52 8.75
CA GLN A 171 17.35 -6.56 8.71
C GLN A 171 16.85 -7.86 9.35
N THR A 172 16.21 -7.77 10.50
CA THR A 172 15.66 -8.92 11.21
C THR A 172 14.48 -9.52 10.45
N ALA A 173 13.53 -8.69 10.01
CA ALA A 173 12.32 -9.15 9.34
C ALA A 173 12.57 -9.72 7.95
N SER A 174 13.60 -9.27 7.22
CA SER A 174 14.00 -9.87 5.94
C SER A 174 14.47 -11.33 6.05
N SER A 175 14.80 -11.79 7.27
CA SER A 175 15.12 -13.19 7.56
C SER A 175 13.86 -14.05 7.84
N TRP A 176 12.68 -13.45 7.96
CA TRP A 176 11.42 -14.18 8.24
C TRP A 176 10.71 -14.63 6.97
N GLY A 177 10.92 -13.94 5.88
CA GLY A 177 10.48 -14.20 4.53
C GLY A 177 11.56 -13.75 3.54
N ASP A 178 11.18 -13.48 2.29
CA ASP A 178 12.07 -13.02 1.25
C ASP A 178 11.40 -11.93 0.38
N ASP A 179 12.05 -11.52 -0.69
CA ASP A 179 11.58 -10.49 -1.62
C ASP A 179 10.36 -10.91 -2.47
N THR A 180 9.92 -12.16 -2.34
CA THR A 180 8.71 -12.69 -3.04
C THR A 180 7.46 -12.63 -2.18
N ASN A 181 7.58 -12.38 -0.87
CA ASN A 181 6.46 -12.38 0.07
C ASN A 181 6.56 -11.33 1.19
N THR A 182 7.66 -10.57 1.25
CA THR A 182 7.90 -9.55 2.27
C THR A 182 8.10 -8.19 1.62
N MET A 183 7.35 -7.21 2.09
CA MET A 183 7.49 -5.79 1.76
C MET A 183 7.73 -4.96 3.02
N PHE A 184 8.21 -3.74 2.84
CA PHE A 184 8.40 -2.80 3.96
C PHE A 184 7.64 -1.50 3.73
N VAL A 185 7.06 -0.93 4.80
CA VAL A 185 6.54 0.43 4.79
C VAL A 185 7.69 1.40 4.99
N LEU A 186 7.89 2.33 4.05
CA LEU A 186 8.85 3.42 4.15
C LEU A 186 8.14 4.76 3.86
N GLY A 187 8.25 5.71 4.78
CA GLY A 187 7.59 7.02 4.65
C GLY A 187 8.11 7.85 3.49
N ALA A 188 7.21 8.49 2.74
CA ALA A 188 7.53 9.30 1.54
C ALA A 188 8.29 10.61 1.84
N THR A 189 8.51 10.97 3.10
CA THR A 189 9.15 12.23 3.49
C THR A 189 10.68 12.17 3.49
N HIS A 190 11.27 11.01 3.18
CA HIS A 190 12.69 10.74 3.35
C HIS A 190 13.32 10.00 2.17
N PRO A 191 13.54 10.67 1.01
CA PRO A 191 14.14 10.01 -0.17
C PRO A 191 15.51 9.36 0.10
N SER A 192 16.33 9.97 0.94
CA SER A 192 17.66 9.44 1.29
C SER A 192 17.58 8.12 2.07
N GLU A 193 16.60 7.99 2.97
CA GLU A 193 16.36 6.73 3.68
C GLU A 193 15.82 5.64 2.73
N VAL A 194 14.93 6.03 1.79
CA VAL A 194 14.44 5.10 0.76
C VAL A 194 15.58 4.60 -0.11
N GLN A 195 16.50 5.47 -0.53
CA GLN A 195 17.69 5.09 -1.30
C GLN A 195 18.58 4.12 -0.51
N ALA A 196 18.92 4.45 0.73
CA ALA A 196 19.75 3.58 1.57
C ALA A 196 19.09 2.19 1.81
N CYS A 197 17.76 2.15 1.97
CA CYS A 197 17.01 0.90 2.05
C CYS A 197 17.05 0.14 0.72
N ARG A 198 16.90 0.82 -0.43
CA ARG A 198 16.95 0.18 -1.75
C ARG A 198 18.32 -0.46 -2.03
N GLU A 199 19.42 0.18 -1.62
CA GLU A 199 20.77 -0.37 -1.76
C GLU A 199 20.95 -1.67 -0.95
N LYS A 200 20.34 -1.77 0.23
CA LYS A 200 20.39 -2.97 1.09
C LYS A 200 19.38 -4.05 0.68
N TYR A 201 18.23 -3.66 0.14
CA TYR A 201 17.11 -4.53 -0.22
C TYR A 201 16.70 -4.30 -1.68
N PRO A 202 17.58 -4.66 -2.65
CA PRO A 202 17.41 -4.26 -4.06
C PRO A 202 16.16 -4.83 -4.70
N ASP A 203 15.68 -5.98 -4.26
CA ASP A 203 14.61 -6.73 -4.92
C ASP A 203 13.26 -6.69 -4.15
N HIS A 204 13.22 -6.11 -2.94
CA HIS A 204 11.98 -5.98 -2.17
C HIS A 204 11.08 -4.86 -2.71
N PHE A 205 9.77 -5.05 -2.61
CA PHE A 205 8.82 -3.96 -2.79
C PHE A 205 8.71 -3.12 -1.52
N PHE A 206 8.55 -1.80 -1.69
CA PHE A 206 8.30 -0.86 -0.60
C PHE A 206 6.93 -0.21 -0.76
N LEU A 207 6.10 -0.26 0.29
CA LEU A 207 4.89 0.54 0.36
C LEU A 207 5.25 1.93 0.86
N ILE A 208 5.00 2.93 0.03
CA ILE A 208 5.32 4.34 0.28
C ILE A 208 4.04 5.12 0.57
N PRO A 209 3.62 5.27 1.83
CA PRO A 209 2.45 6.07 2.19
C PRO A 209 2.79 7.57 2.24
N GLY A 210 1.76 8.42 2.03
CA GLY A 210 1.85 9.86 2.30
C GLY A 210 2.27 10.74 1.12
N VAL A 211 2.21 10.23 -0.09
CA VAL A 211 2.44 11.00 -1.31
C VAL A 211 1.21 11.88 -1.63
N GLY A 212 1.43 13.10 -2.06
CA GLY A 212 0.41 14.07 -2.50
C GLY A 212 -0.06 15.03 -1.42
N ALA A 213 -0.64 14.58 -0.32
CA ALA A 213 -1.25 15.45 0.70
C ALA A 213 -0.25 16.11 1.67
N GLN A 214 1.01 15.67 1.71
CA GLN A 214 2.05 16.14 2.64
C GLN A 214 3.34 16.60 1.93
N GLY A 215 3.30 16.80 0.60
CA GLY A 215 4.43 17.37 -0.14
C GLY A 215 5.69 16.52 -0.21
N GLY A 216 5.56 15.18 -0.12
CA GLY A 216 6.67 14.29 -0.43
C GLY A 216 7.12 14.52 -1.87
N ASP A 217 8.42 14.69 -2.08
CA ASP A 217 9.01 14.80 -3.42
C ASP A 217 8.89 13.46 -4.15
N LEU A 218 7.83 13.34 -4.96
CA LEU A 218 7.50 12.11 -5.68
C LEU A 218 8.61 11.73 -6.66
N ASP A 219 9.22 12.72 -7.33
CA ASP A 219 10.33 12.49 -8.24
C ASP A 219 11.55 11.91 -7.51
N ALA A 220 11.91 12.50 -6.36
CA ALA A 220 13.01 12.01 -5.55
C ALA A 220 12.76 10.60 -4.98
N ILE A 221 11.54 10.30 -4.57
CA ILE A 221 11.13 8.96 -4.11
C ILE A 221 11.22 7.94 -5.25
N CYS A 222 10.71 8.26 -6.44
CA CYS A 222 10.80 7.39 -7.60
C CYS A 222 12.26 7.14 -8.00
N ALA A 223 13.08 8.20 -8.05
CA ALA A 223 14.50 8.08 -8.37
C ALA A 223 15.26 7.21 -7.36
N ALA A 224 14.94 7.34 -6.07
CA ALA A 224 15.57 6.61 -4.97
C ALA A 224 15.12 5.14 -4.87
N GLY A 225 13.83 4.87 -5.14
CA GLY A 225 13.21 3.60 -4.75
C GLY A 225 12.84 2.66 -5.89
N LEU A 226 12.64 3.12 -7.13
CA LEU A 226 12.29 2.26 -8.25
C LEU A 226 13.42 1.29 -8.62
N ASN A 227 13.06 0.04 -8.95
CA ASN A 227 13.96 -0.99 -9.49
C ASN A 227 13.39 -1.59 -10.79
N GLN A 228 14.00 -2.67 -11.29
CA GLN A 228 13.60 -3.35 -12.53
C GLN A 228 12.19 -3.99 -12.49
N ASP A 229 11.67 -4.29 -11.30
CA ASP A 229 10.32 -4.83 -11.09
C ASP A 229 9.29 -3.75 -10.79
N GLY A 230 9.70 -2.47 -10.81
CA GLY A 230 8.98 -1.35 -10.26
C GLY A 230 9.35 -1.09 -8.80
N GLY A 231 9.28 -2.10 -7.94
CA GLY A 231 9.80 -2.11 -6.56
C GLY A 231 9.11 -1.19 -5.58
N LEU A 232 8.15 -0.38 -6.00
CA LEU A 232 7.38 0.54 -5.17
C LEU A 232 5.88 0.30 -5.30
N LEU A 233 5.14 0.59 -4.23
CA LEU A 233 3.71 0.76 -4.17
C LEU A 233 3.45 2.16 -3.58
N ILE A 234 3.31 3.16 -4.44
CA ILE A 234 3.14 4.56 -4.03
C ILE A 234 1.69 4.80 -3.68
N ASN A 235 1.40 5.00 -2.40
CA ASN A 235 0.03 5.15 -1.92
C ASN A 235 -0.40 6.61 -1.82
N ALA A 236 -1.41 6.97 -2.61
CA ALA A 236 -2.15 8.22 -2.51
C ALA A 236 -3.60 7.93 -2.08
N SER A 237 -4.11 8.67 -1.10
CA SER A 237 -5.48 8.50 -0.58
C SER A 237 -6.27 9.80 -0.68
N ARG A 238 -6.07 10.71 0.26
CA ARG A 238 -6.90 11.93 0.43
C ARG A 238 -6.89 12.86 -0.77
N SER A 239 -5.76 13.00 -1.46
CA SER A 239 -5.66 13.83 -2.67
C SER A 239 -6.56 13.33 -3.79
N ILE A 240 -6.69 12.00 -3.93
CA ILE A 240 -7.54 11.35 -4.92
C ILE A 240 -8.98 11.31 -4.44
N LEU A 241 -9.26 10.75 -3.26
CA LEU A 241 -10.62 10.53 -2.78
C LEU A 241 -11.43 11.83 -2.66
N TYR A 242 -10.75 12.92 -2.28
CA TYR A 242 -11.40 14.20 -1.98
C TYR A 242 -10.95 15.32 -2.92
N ALA A 243 -10.60 14.98 -4.17
CA ALA A 243 -10.23 15.93 -5.21
C ALA A 243 -11.38 16.90 -5.57
N SER A 244 -12.63 16.48 -5.34
CA SER A 244 -13.83 17.32 -5.41
C SER A 244 -14.87 16.86 -4.39
N SER A 245 -15.68 17.80 -3.89
CA SER A 245 -16.88 17.54 -3.07
C SER A 245 -18.18 17.62 -3.89
N GLY A 246 -18.10 17.89 -5.19
CA GLY A 246 -19.21 18.01 -6.11
C GLY A 246 -19.66 16.68 -6.72
N THR A 247 -20.57 16.77 -7.69
CA THR A 247 -21.05 15.59 -8.45
C THR A 247 -19.99 15.00 -9.38
N ASP A 248 -18.93 15.76 -9.66
CA ASP A 248 -17.77 15.41 -10.48
C ASP A 248 -16.64 14.71 -9.70
N PHE A 249 -16.90 14.30 -8.46
CA PHE A 249 -15.88 13.76 -7.55
C PHE A 249 -15.08 12.58 -8.14
N ALA A 250 -15.75 11.68 -8.84
CA ALA A 250 -15.10 10.50 -9.44
C ALA A 250 -14.21 10.90 -10.64
N GLU A 251 -14.67 11.85 -11.47
CA GLU A 251 -13.89 12.40 -12.56
C GLU A 251 -12.64 13.14 -12.06
N LYS A 252 -12.79 13.94 -11.00
CA LYS A 252 -11.67 14.64 -10.36
C LYS A 252 -10.70 13.69 -9.67
N ALA A 253 -11.19 12.62 -9.06
CA ALA A 253 -10.34 11.55 -8.50
C ALA A 253 -9.49 10.89 -9.59
N ARG A 254 -10.07 10.59 -10.75
CA ARG A 254 -9.34 10.09 -11.93
C ARG A 254 -8.27 11.08 -12.40
N ALA A 255 -8.64 12.34 -12.55
CA ALA A 255 -7.72 13.37 -13.00
C ALA A 255 -6.50 13.50 -12.07
N GLU A 256 -6.73 13.43 -10.75
CA GLU A 256 -5.64 13.46 -9.77
C GLU A 256 -4.77 12.19 -9.84
N ALA A 257 -5.35 11.01 -10.03
CA ALA A 257 -4.60 9.78 -10.21
C ALA A 257 -3.71 9.83 -11.47
N ILE A 258 -4.22 10.39 -12.58
CA ILE A 258 -3.45 10.62 -13.80
C ILE A 258 -2.32 11.62 -13.54
N ASN A 259 -2.60 12.74 -12.88
CA ASN A 259 -1.60 13.75 -12.51
C ASN A 259 -0.44 13.13 -11.70
N ILE A 260 -0.73 12.26 -10.72
CA ILE A 260 0.30 11.54 -9.98
C ILE A 260 1.12 10.64 -10.92
N ASN A 261 0.48 9.96 -11.86
CA ASN A 261 1.18 9.10 -12.83
C ASN A 261 2.08 9.89 -13.78
N GLU A 262 1.79 11.15 -14.09
CA GLU A 262 2.67 12.00 -14.90
C GLU A 262 4.05 12.19 -14.25
N PHE A 263 4.17 12.12 -12.93
CA PHE A 263 5.46 12.10 -12.22
C PHE A 263 6.09 10.70 -12.15
N ILE A 264 5.28 9.65 -11.98
CA ILE A 264 5.75 8.25 -11.85
C ILE A 264 6.27 7.72 -13.19
N ASN A 265 5.49 7.89 -14.25
CA ASN A 265 5.71 7.22 -15.53
C ASN A 265 7.07 7.52 -16.18
N PRO A 266 7.58 8.76 -16.21
CA PRO A 266 8.90 9.03 -16.81
C PRO A 266 10.05 8.34 -16.07
N GLN A 267 9.97 8.23 -14.74
CA GLN A 267 10.98 7.57 -13.93
C GLN A 267 10.90 6.05 -14.08
N LEU A 268 9.69 5.51 -14.06
CA LEU A 268 9.42 4.10 -14.23
C LEU A 268 9.82 3.62 -15.64
N GLY A 269 9.47 4.35 -16.69
CA GLY A 269 9.83 4.03 -18.07
C GLY A 269 11.35 3.91 -18.27
N ARG A 270 12.14 4.78 -17.63
CA ARG A 270 13.61 4.69 -17.66
C ARG A 270 14.13 3.41 -16.99
N ARG A 271 13.52 2.98 -15.89
CA ARG A 271 13.93 1.78 -15.15
C ARG A 271 13.51 0.49 -15.86
N LEU A 272 12.32 0.46 -16.43
CA LEU A 272 11.77 -0.71 -17.10
C LEU A 272 12.21 -0.81 -18.58
N SER A 273 12.96 0.16 -19.10
CA SER A 273 13.32 0.26 -20.52
C SER A 273 12.12 0.23 -21.47
N ILE A 274 10.97 0.73 -21.00
CA ILE A 274 9.76 0.84 -21.79
C ILE A 274 9.79 2.20 -22.51
N PRO A 275 9.51 2.27 -23.83
CA PRO A 275 9.38 3.55 -24.53
C PRO A 275 8.26 4.38 -23.88
N TYR A 276 8.58 5.62 -23.49
CA TYR A 276 7.56 6.55 -23.01
C TYR A 276 6.61 6.85 -24.19
N ILE A 277 5.35 6.48 -24.03
CA ILE A 277 4.25 6.86 -24.94
C ILE A 277 3.52 8.02 -24.27
N PRO A 278 3.61 9.24 -24.82
CA PRO A 278 3.01 10.43 -24.23
C PRO A 278 1.49 10.38 -24.17
#